data_ea3fe4c5fb485da0b4b34cf0006aaf9f
#
_entry.id   ea3fe4c5fb485da0b4b34cf0006aaf9f
#
_cell.length_a   1.000
_cell.length_b   1.000
_cell.length_c   1.000
_cell.angle_alpha   90.00
_cell.angle_beta   90.00
_cell.angle_gamma   90.00
#
_symmetry.space_group_name_H-M   'P 1'
#
loop_
_entity.id
_entity.type
_entity.pdbx_description
1 polymer ?
#
loop_
_entity_poly.entity_id
_entity_poly.type
_entity_poly.pdbx_seq_one_letter_code
_entity_poly.pdbx_strand_id
1 'polypeptide(L)'
;SEMCIRDRIEFEPTEEGDFVFEEKVFGGAVPKNYFPAVEKGLQEAVRHGVLAGYPVVGLKATLLDGSYHPVDSSEMAFKMAAKLAYKAALPEAGPILLEPIGELKATVPSDVTGDIMGEVTKRRGRVLGMNPGEDGTQCVEAEVPVSEMHDFTMYLRQLTQGRGSFTFEFVRYEPLPA
;
A
#
# COMPACT_ATOMS: atom_id res chain seq x y z
N SER A 1 1.75 -12.04 35.83
CA SER A 1 3.03 -11.32 35.77
C SER A 1 2.99 -10.38 34.56
N GLU A 2 2.69 -9.13 34.80
CA GLU A 2 2.72 -8.09 33.77
C GLU A 2 4.20 -7.88 33.42
N MET A 3 4.59 -8.27 32.20
CA MET A 3 5.90 -7.99 31.67
C MET A 3 6.07 -6.47 31.54
N CYS A 4 6.93 -5.90 32.39
CA CYS A 4 7.26 -4.48 32.39
C CYS A 4 8.27 -4.10 31.29
N ILE A 5 8.07 -4.54 30.06
CA ILE A 5 8.79 -4.01 28.91
C ILE A 5 7.93 -2.89 28.34
N ARG A 6 8.37 -1.66 28.55
CA ARG A 6 7.73 -0.46 28.01
C ARG A 6 8.61 0.09 26.91
N ASP A 7 8.32 -0.32 25.69
CA ASP A 7 8.94 0.32 24.52
C ASP A 7 8.14 1.56 24.15
N ARG A 8 8.85 2.66 23.95
CA ARG A 8 8.28 3.89 23.42
C ARG A 8 8.68 4.00 21.97
N ILE A 9 7.69 3.82 21.10
CA ILE A 9 7.85 3.86 19.65
C ILE A 9 6.97 4.98 19.12
N GLU A 10 7.57 5.84 18.31
CA GLU A 10 6.86 6.86 17.54
C GLU A 10 6.56 6.35 16.14
N PHE A 11 5.32 6.53 15.70
CA PHE A 11 4.87 6.16 14.36
C PHE A 11 4.51 7.41 13.58
N GLU A 12 5.08 7.56 12.40
CA GLU A 12 4.82 8.68 11.49
C GLU A 12 4.70 8.20 10.04
N PRO A 13 3.96 8.93 9.18
CA PRO A 13 3.92 8.60 7.77
C PRO A 13 5.28 8.86 7.10
N THR A 14 5.60 8.09 6.07
CA THR A 14 6.81 8.29 5.25
C THR A 14 6.55 8.04 3.78
N GLU A 15 7.27 8.74 2.92
CA GLU A 15 7.34 8.49 1.49
C GLU A 15 8.58 7.67 1.10
N GLU A 16 9.46 7.37 2.05
CA GLU A 16 10.72 6.64 1.85
C GLU A 16 10.56 5.12 1.84
N GLY A 17 9.57 4.62 1.11
CA GLY A 17 9.31 3.19 1.00
C GLY A 17 8.12 2.72 1.85
N ASP A 18 7.92 1.41 1.91
CA ASP A 18 6.74 0.84 2.56
C ASP A 18 6.85 0.88 4.08
N PHE A 19 8.02 0.54 4.62
CA PHE A 19 8.30 0.55 6.05
C PHE A 19 9.74 0.96 6.33
N VAL A 20 9.91 1.93 7.22
CA VAL A 20 11.22 2.43 7.68
C VAL A 20 11.33 2.29 9.19
N PHE A 21 12.43 1.73 9.67
CA PHE A 21 12.75 1.64 11.08
C PHE A 21 13.96 2.52 11.42
N GLU A 22 13.81 3.36 12.44
CA GLU A 22 14.90 4.15 13.02
C GLU A 22 15.04 3.88 14.51
N GLU A 23 16.24 4.06 15.02
CA GLU A 23 16.53 4.02 16.45
C GLU A 23 17.09 5.38 16.93
N LYS A 24 16.53 5.89 18.00
CA LYS A 24 16.95 7.13 18.67
C LYS A 24 16.96 6.95 20.20
N VAL A 25 17.43 5.80 20.66
CA VAL A 25 17.45 5.47 22.08
C VAL A 25 18.60 6.20 22.77
N PHE A 26 18.28 6.99 23.80
CA PHE A 26 19.27 7.68 24.64
C PHE A 26 19.61 6.85 25.87
N GLY A 27 20.88 6.95 26.32
CA GLY A 27 21.31 6.42 27.61
C GLY A 27 21.41 4.90 27.72
N GLY A 28 21.24 4.16 26.61
CA GLY A 28 21.35 2.70 26.64
C GLY A 28 20.20 1.99 27.36
N ALA A 29 19.03 2.62 27.44
CA ALA A 29 17.83 2.07 28.08
C ALA A 29 17.42 0.73 27.46
N VAL A 30 17.62 0.56 26.16
CA VAL A 30 17.49 -0.70 25.44
C VAL A 30 18.86 -1.08 24.87
N PRO A 31 19.39 -2.28 25.21
CA PRO A 31 20.64 -2.75 24.63
C PRO A 31 20.53 -2.92 23.11
N LYS A 32 21.56 -2.50 22.38
CA LYS A 32 21.56 -2.48 20.90
C LYS A 32 21.31 -3.86 20.25
N ASN A 33 21.65 -4.93 20.92
CA ASN A 33 21.40 -6.29 20.45
C ASN A 33 19.91 -6.66 20.35
N TYR A 34 19.01 -5.88 20.98
CA TYR A 34 17.55 -6.08 20.89
C TYR A 34 16.88 -5.21 19.79
N PHE A 35 17.57 -4.24 19.21
CA PHE A 35 17.00 -3.43 18.13
C PHE A 35 16.52 -4.28 16.93
N PRO A 36 17.26 -5.30 16.47
CA PRO A 36 16.77 -6.18 15.42
C PRO A 36 15.50 -6.95 15.78
N ALA A 37 15.30 -7.26 17.06
CA ALA A 37 14.09 -7.94 17.52
C ALA A 37 12.86 -7.00 17.45
N VAL A 38 13.01 -5.74 17.85
CA VAL A 38 11.98 -4.71 17.73
C VAL A 38 11.63 -4.48 16.26
N GLU A 39 12.61 -4.26 15.41
CA GLU A 39 12.42 -4.07 13.97
C GLU A 39 11.70 -5.26 13.33
N LYS A 40 12.13 -6.49 13.61
CA LYS A 40 11.49 -7.70 13.11
C LYS A 40 10.04 -7.84 13.58
N GLY A 41 9.77 -7.49 14.85
CA GLY A 41 8.41 -7.47 15.40
C GLY A 41 7.50 -6.50 14.65
N LEU A 42 7.98 -5.30 14.33
CA LEU A 42 7.26 -4.32 13.54
C LEU A 42 7.11 -4.75 12.08
N GLN A 43 8.14 -5.29 11.45
CA GLN A 43 8.07 -5.83 10.08
C GLN A 43 7.03 -6.94 9.93
N GLU A 44 6.86 -7.78 10.94
CA GLU A 44 5.79 -8.78 10.95
C GLU A 44 4.42 -8.15 11.21
N ALA A 45 4.34 -7.14 12.08
CA ALA A 45 3.08 -6.47 12.42
C ALA A 45 2.50 -5.68 11.24
N VAL A 46 3.33 -4.97 10.45
CA VAL A 46 2.87 -4.16 9.30
C VAL A 46 2.28 -5.02 8.16
N ARG A 47 2.49 -6.33 8.17
CA ARG A 47 1.85 -7.23 7.21
C ARG A 47 0.34 -7.34 7.41
N HIS A 48 -0.15 -6.91 8.55
CA HIS A 48 -1.56 -7.02 8.94
C HIS A 48 -2.04 -5.66 9.47
N GLY A 49 -2.68 -4.89 8.61
CA GLY A 49 -3.27 -3.60 8.97
C GLY A 49 -4.50 -3.76 9.87
N VAL A 50 -4.80 -2.71 10.62
CA VAL A 50 -5.88 -2.70 11.63
C VAL A 50 -7.28 -2.49 11.05
N LEU A 51 -7.41 -2.00 9.81
CA LEU A 51 -8.71 -1.75 9.18
C LEU A 51 -9.28 -3.01 8.52
N ALA A 52 -8.54 -3.60 7.57
CA ALA A 52 -9.03 -4.72 6.77
C ALA A 52 -8.01 -5.86 6.62
N GLY A 53 -6.93 -5.85 7.40
CA GLY A 53 -5.90 -6.88 7.38
C GLY A 53 -4.91 -6.79 6.22
N TYR A 54 -5.03 -5.80 5.34
CA TYR A 54 -4.06 -5.56 4.27
C TYR A 54 -2.73 -5.06 4.84
N PRO A 55 -1.60 -5.30 4.17
CA PRO A 55 -0.31 -4.75 4.58
C PRO A 55 -0.35 -3.22 4.70
N VAL A 56 0.33 -2.70 5.73
CA VAL A 56 0.50 -1.25 5.90
C VAL A 56 1.73 -0.80 5.13
N VAL A 57 1.61 0.31 4.41
CA VAL A 57 2.69 0.95 3.65
C VAL A 57 2.83 2.41 4.06
N GLY A 58 4.00 2.99 3.81
CA GLY A 58 4.27 4.38 4.13
C GLY A 58 4.35 4.66 5.63
N LEU A 59 4.84 3.71 6.43
CA LEU A 59 4.99 3.82 7.87
C LEU A 59 6.45 3.88 8.29
N LYS A 60 6.81 4.90 9.05
CA LYS A 60 8.09 4.99 9.75
C LYS A 60 7.88 4.77 11.24
N ALA A 61 8.69 3.91 11.84
CA ALA A 61 8.69 3.63 13.26
C ALA A 61 10.05 4.01 13.85
N THR A 62 10.04 4.86 14.87
CA THR A 62 11.25 5.29 15.56
C THR A 62 11.21 4.79 17.00
N LEU A 63 12.18 3.93 17.36
CA LEU A 63 12.36 3.49 18.74
C LEU A 63 13.04 4.60 19.53
N LEU A 64 12.36 5.14 20.54
CA LEU A 64 12.82 6.28 21.36
C LEU A 64 13.35 5.84 22.72
N ASP A 65 12.69 4.88 23.36
CA ASP A 65 12.97 4.46 24.72
C ASP A 65 12.44 3.05 24.95
N GLY A 66 12.85 2.44 26.06
CA GLY A 66 12.34 1.14 26.48
C GLY A 66 12.85 0.78 27.86
N SER A 67 12.33 -0.31 28.41
CA SER A 67 12.78 -0.85 29.69
C SER A 67 13.47 -2.21 29.49
N TYR A 68 14.66 -2.32 30.03
CA TYR A 68 15.42 -3.56 30.01
C TYR A 68 15.57 -4.13 31.43
N HIS A 69 15.20 -5.39 31.59
CA HIS A 69 15.41 -6.16 32.82
C HIS A 69 16.15 -7.45 32.53
N PRO A 70 17.32 -7.70 33.11
CA PRO A 70 18.17 -8.86 32.77
C PRO A 70 17.47 -10.23 32.87
N VAL A 71 16.46 -10.32 33.73
CA VAL A 71 15.74 -11.59 34.01
C VAL A 71 14.56 -11.80 33.06
N ASP A 72 13.88 -10.74 32.67
CA ASP A 72 12.59 -10.77 31.92
C ASP A 72 12.71 -10.33 30.47
N SER A 73 13.86 -9.81 30.07
CA SER A 73 14.08 -9.33 28.71
C SER A 73 14.64 -10.44 27.81
N SER A 74 13.99 -10.64 26.68
CA SER A 74 14.40 -11.55 25.62
C SER A 74 14.08 -10.96 24.26
N GLU A 75 14.66 -11.50 23.19
CA GLU A 75 14.31 -11.11 21.82
C GLU A 75 12.81 -11.27 21.56
N MET A 76 12.22 -12.36 22.05
CA MET A 76 10.79 -12.62 21.92
C MET A 76 9.96 -11.58 22.65
N ALA A 77 10.37 -11.15 23.84
CA ALA A 77 9.67 -10.16 24.64
C ALA A 77 9.69 -8.77 23.96
N PHE A 78 10.82 -8.33 23.41
CA PHE A 78 10.91 -7.09 22.66
C PHE A 78 10.10 -7.16 21.35
N LYS A 79 10.13 -8.27 20.66
CA LYS A 79 9.31 -8.49 19.47
C LYS A 79 7.81 -8.39 19.77
N MET A 80 7.37 -8.99 20.87
CA MET A 80 5.96 -8.91 21.33
C MET A 80 5.57 -7.51 21.78
N ALA A 81 6.44 -6.81 22.50
CA ALA A 81 6.22 -5.44 22.93
C ALA A 81 6.06 -4.49 21.73
N ALA A 82 6.90 -4.63 20.70
CA ALA A 82 6.80 -3.87 19.47
C ALA A 82 5.47 -4.11 18.73
N LYS A 83 5.01 -5.36 18.65
CA LYS A 83 3.70 -5.69 18.06
C LYS A 83 2.53 -5.10 18.84
N LEU A 84 2.61 -5.09 20.17
CA LEU A 84 1.58 -4.49 21.02
C LEU A 84 1.55 -2.96 20.86
N ALA A 85 2.71 -2.30 20.80
CA ALA A 85 2.82 -0.87 20.54
C ALA A 85 2.19 -0.50 19.19
N TYR A 86 2.48 -1.26 18.14
CA TYR A 86 1.87 -1.10 16.83
C TYR A 86 0.34 -1.21 16.88
N LYS A 87 -0.17 -2.26 17.51
CA LYS A 87 -1.63 -2.49 17.61
C LYS A 87 -2.35 -1.40 18.42
N ALA A 88 -1.69 -0.82 19.41
CA ALA A 88 -2.26 0.26 20.21
C ALA A 88 -2.25 1.61 19.48
N ALA A 89 -1.16 1.93 18.77
CA ALA A 89 -0.96 3.23 18.16
C ALA A 89 -1.62 3.39 16.79
N LEU A 90 -1.63 2.34 15.97
CA LEU A 90 -2.04 2.47 14.58
C LEU A 90 -3.52 2.87 14.38
N PRO A 91 -4.50 2.39 15.17
CA PRO A 91 -5.88 2.86 15.06
C PRO A 91 -6.05 4.36 15.31
N GLU A 92 -5.22 4.93 16.20
CA GLU A 92 -5.24 6.35 16.54
C GLU A 92 -4.50 7.22 15.53
N ALA A 93 -3.61 6.62 14.72
CA ALA A 93 -2.86 7.32 13.69
C ALA A 93 -3.69 7.69 12.44
N GLY A 94 -4.96 7.31 12.39
CA GLY A 94 -5.85 7.59 11.26
C GLY A 94 -5.48 6.83 9.97
N PRO A 95 -5.35 5.50 10.02
CA PRO A 95 -5.04 4.72 8.83
C PRO A 95 -6.16 4.82 7.80
N ILE A 96 -5.80 4.81 6.51
CA ILE A 96 -6.74 4.81 5.39
C ILE A 96 -6.50 3.58 4.52
N LEU A 97 -7.54 3.14 3.83
CA LEU A 97 -7.40 2.11 2.82
C LEU A 97 -6.87 2.73 1.53
N LEU A 98 -5.92 2.05 0.91
CA LEU A 98 -5.41 2.39 -0.40
C LEU A 98 -5.87 1.36 -1.42
N GLU A 99 -6.13 1.81 -2.64
CA GLU A 99 -6.37 0.94 -3.78
C GLU A 99 -5.27 1.12 -4.84
N PRO A 100 -4.85 0.03 -5.50
CA PRO A 100 -3.89 0.12 -6.59
C PRO A 100 -4.55 0.72 -7.82
N ILE A 101 -3.86 1.67 -8.43
CA ILE A 101 -4.23 2.31 -9.70
C ILE A 101 -3.27 1.82 -10.78
N GLY A 102 -3.81 1.45 -11.93
CA GLY A 102 -3.04 1.09 -13.10
C GLY A 102 -3.28 2.02 -14.28
N GLU A 103 -2.28 2.15 -15.14
CA GLU A 103 -2.38 2.82 -16.43
C GLU A 103 -2.90 1.86 -17.49
N LEU A 104 -4.01 2.22 -18.10
CA LEU A 104 -4.62 1.54 -19.24
C LEU A 104 -4.23 2.25 -20.53
N LYS A 105 -3.73 1.48 -21.50
CA LYS A 105 -3.54 1.92 -22.89
C LYS A 105 -4.34 0.98 -23.80
N ALA A 106 -5.49 1.42 -24.26
CA ALA A 106 -6.38 0.66 -25.12
C ALA A 106 -6.31 1.17 -26.54
N THR A 107 -5.85 0.32 -27.46
CA THR A 107 -5.84 0.59 -28.90
C THR A 107 -7.08 0.00 -29.52
N VAL A 108 -7.95 0.83 -30.04
CA VAL A 108 -9.28 0.49 -30.55
C VAL A 108 -9.57 1.19 -31.86
N PRO A 109 -10.49 0.65 -32.69
CA PRO A 109 -11.01 1.38 -33.85
C PRO A 109 -11.60 2.74 -33.43
N SER A 110 -11.42 3.76 -34.25
CA SER A 110 -11.83 5.14 -33.94
C SER A 110 -13.33 5.30 -33.68
N ASP A 111 -14.15 4.45 -34.28
CA ASP A 111 -15.62 4.46 -34.16
C ASP A 111 -16.13 4.04 -32.76
N VAL A 112 -15.33 3.33 -31.97
CA VAL A 112 -15.69 2.88 -30.61
C VAL A 112 -14.94 3.63 -29.49
N THR A 113 -14.18 4.63 -29.82
CA THR A 113 -13.39 5.41 -28.84
C THR A 113 -14.26 6.02 -27.75
N GLY A 114 -15.42 6.58 -28.13
CA GLY A 114 -16.38 7.16 -27.17
C GLY A 114 -16.93 6.15 -26.18
N ASP A 115 -17.16 4.91 -26.62
CA ASP A 115 -17.63 3.83 -25.75
C ASP A 115 -16.56 3.42 -24.72
N ILE A 116 -15.29 3.36 -25.13
CA ILE A 116 -14.16 3.10 -24.23
C ILE A 116 -14.05 4.21 -23.18
N MET A 117 -14.15 5.48 -23.57
CA MET A 117 -14.10 6.60 -22.63
C MET A 117 -15.24 6.55 -21.61
N GLY A 118 -16.44 6.21 -22.06
CA GLY A 118 -17.60 6.01 -21.20
C GLY A 118 -17.41 4.83 -20.23
N GLU A 119 -16.84 3.74 -20.70
CA GLU A 119 -16.55 2.58 -19.86
C GLU A 119 -15.47 2.85 -18.81
N VAL A 120 -14.40 3.55 -19.18
CA VAL A 120 -13.36 4.02 -18.23
C VAL A 120 -13.99 4.85 -17.12
N THR A 121 -14.91 5.75 -17.45
CA THR A 121 -15.61 6.58 -16.45
C THR A 121 -16.48 5.72 -15.52
N LYS A 122 -17.21 4.75 -16.04
CA LYS A 122 -18.00 3.80 -15.22
C LYS A 122 -17.14 3.00 -14.25
N ARG A 123 -15.90 2.68 -14.65
CA ARG A 123 -14.90 1.96 -13.85
C ARG A 123 -14.11 2.90 -12.92
N ARG A 124 -14.64 4.05 -12.61
CA ARG A 124 -13.99 5.08 -11.77
C ARG A 124 -12.64 5.52 -12.30
N GLY A 125 -12.38 5.30 -13.58
CA GLY A 125 -11.14 5.69 -14.25
C GLY A 125 -11.16 7.14 -14.71
N ARG A 126 -9.96 7.63 -14.98
CA ARG A 126 -9.71 8.97 -15.50
C ARG A 126 -8.99 8.87 -16.85
N VAL A 127 -9.60 9.39 -17.90
CA VAL A 127 -8.96 9.47 -19.22
C VAL A 127 -7.87 10.54 -19.16
N LEU A 128 -6.65 10.19 -19.56
CA LEU A 128 -5.49 11.08 -19.61
C LEU A 128 -5.33 11.71 -20.99
N GLY A 129 -5.62 10.96 -22.05
CA GLY A 129 -5.47 11.43 -23.41
C GLY A 129 -5.85 10.39 -24.45
N MET A 130 -5.76 10.83 -25.70
CA MET A 130 -5.92 9.97 -26.87
C MET A 130 -4.83 10.29 -27.87
N ASN A 131 -4.24 9.26 -28.44
CA ASN A 131 -3.24 9.36 -29.49
C ASN A 131 -3.69 8.57 -30.73
N PRO A 132 -3.51 9.13 -31.92
CA PRO A 132 -3.81 8.40 -33.16
C PRO A 132 -2.87 7.18 -33.25
N GLY A 133 -3.46 6.04 -33.57
CA GLY A 133 -2.73 4.82 -33.90
C GLY A 133 -2.62 4.63 -35.42
N GLU A 134 -2.14 3.45 -35.80
CA GLU A 134 -2.07 3.08 -37.21
C GLU A 134 -3.43 2.56 -37.72
N ASP A 135 -3.66 2.62 -39.02
CA ASP A 135 -4.82 2.03 -39.73
C ASP A 135 -6.20 2.44 -39.18
N GLY A 136 -6.35 3.73 -38.78
CA GLY A 136 -7.63 4.23 -38.30
C GLY A 136 -7.99 3.80 -36.86
N THR A 137 -7.01 3.35 -36.10
CA THR A 137 -7.14 3.10 -34.67
C THR A 137 -6.80 4.32 -33.81
N GLN A 138 -7.20 4.28 -32.56
CA GLN A 138 -6.81 5.25 -31.54
C GLN A 138 -6.37 4.53 -30.27
N CYS A 139 -5.33 5.08 -29.63
CA CYS A 139 -4.91 4.64 -28.33
C CYS A 139 -5.48 5.58 -27.27
N VAL A 140 -6.35 5.04 -26.42
CA VAL A 140 -6.90 5.76 -25.26
C VAL A 140 -6.02 5.45 -24.07
N GLU A 141 -5.48 6.50 -23.44
CA GLU A 141 -4.68 6.41 -22.22
C GLU A 141 -5.54 6.83 -21.03
N ALA A 142 -5.59 6.00 -20.01
CA ALA A 142 -6.39 6.25 -18.81
C ALA A 142 -5.76 5.64 -17.57
N GLU A 143 -6.11 6.15 -16.42
CA GLU A 143 -5.83 5.52 -15.12
C GLU A 143 -7.11 4.92 -14.56
N VAL A 144 -7.05 3.66 -14.14
CA VAL A 144 -8.21 2.92 -13.65
C VAL A 144 -7.81 2.11 -12.41
N PRO A 145 -8.67 2.04 -11.36
CA PRO A 145 -8.44 1.12 -10.26
C PRO A 145 -8.34 -0.34 -10.72
N VAL A 146 -7.35 -1.06 -10.21
CA VAL A 146 -7.11 -2.47 -10.60
C VAL A 146 -8.34 -3.33 -10.34
N SER A 147 -9.07 -3.08 -9.26
CA SER A 147 -10.28 -3.81 -8.88
C SER A 147 -11.41 -3.73 -9.92
N GLU A 148 -11.41 -2.69 -10.75
CA GLU A 148 -12.43 -2.46 -11.77
C GLU A 148 -12.10 -3.09 -13.14
N MET A 149 -10.93 -3.74 -13.26
CA MET A 149 -10.43 -4.25 -14.53
C MET A 149 -10.69 -5.74 -14.80
N HIS A 150 -11.28 -6.46 -13.84
CA HIS A 150 -11.39 -7.93 -13.87
C HIS A 150 -12.11 -8.51 -15.10
N ASP A 151 -13.06 -7.79 -15.69
CA ASP A 151 -13.84 -8.21 -16.87
C ASP A 151 -13.54 -7.40 -18.13
N PHE A 152 -12.57 -6.48 -18.07
CA PHE A 152 -12.28 -5.56 -19.17
C PHE A 152 -11.88 -6.26 -20.47
N THR A 153 -11.17 -7.37 -20.38
CA THR A 153 -10.79 -8.18 -21.55
C THR A 153 -12.02 -8.64 -22.34
N MET A 154 -13.06 -9.11 -21.66
CA MET A 154 -14.28 -9.56 -22.29
C MET A 154 -15.05 -8.40 -22.92
N TYR A 155 -15.17 -7.30 -22.16
CA TYR A 155 -15.80 -6.08 -22.65
C TYR A 155 -15.14 -5.57 -23.93
N LEU A 156 -13.80 -5.45 -23.93
CA LEU A 156 -13.06 -4.96 -25.09
C LEU A 156 -13.25 -5.84 -26.32
N ARG A 157 -13.21 -7.16 -26.13
CA ARG A 157 -13.44 -8.12 -27.23
C ARG A 157 -14.82 -7.99 -27.84
N GLN A 158 -15.85 -7.85 -27.04
CA GLN A 158 -17.22 -7.67 -27.51
C GLN A 158 -17.39 -6.35 -28.26
N LEU A 159 -16.93 -5.24 -27.68
CA LEU A 159 -17.05 -3.92 -28.26
C LEU A 159 -16.33 -3.79 -29.60
N THR A 160 -15.11 -4.33 -29.68
CA THR A 160 -14.24 -4.18 -30.87
C THR A 160 -14.35 -5.34 -31.86
N GLN A 161 -15.17 -6.35 -31.56
CA GLN A 161 -15.24 -7.58 -32.34
C GLN A 161 -13.86 -8.28 -32.48
N GLY A 162 -13.05 -8.21 -31.44
CA GLY A 162 -11.71 -8.77 -31.40
C GLY A 162 -10.60 -7.93 -32.04
N ARG A 163 -10.93 -6.73 -32.55
CA ARG A 163 -9.95 -5.83 -33.22
C ARG A 163 -9.19 -4.91 -32.26
N GLY A 164 -9.58 -4.87 -30.98
CA GLY A 164 -8.91 -4.04 -29.96
C GLY A 164 -7.90 -4.82 -29.14
N SER A 165 -6.92 -4.10 -28.62
CA SER A 165 -5.93 -4.60 -27.67
C SER A 165 -5.71 -3.58 -26.56
N PHE A 166 -5.19 -4.02 -25.42
CA PHE A 166 -4.81 -3.13 -24.34
C PHE A 166 -3.62 -3.66 -23.56
N THR A 167 -2.93 -2.72 -22.91
CA THR A 167 -1.97 -2.99 -21.84
C THR A 167 -2.47 -2.34 -20.55
N PHE A 168 -2.16 -2.95 -19.43
CA PHE A 168 -2.52 -2.43 -18.12
C PHE A 168 -1.39 -2.68 -17.14
N GLU A 169 -0.82 -1.62 -16.57
CA GLU A 169 0.34 -1.67 -15.70
C GLU A 169 0.07 -0.90 -14.41
N PHE A 170 0.53 -1.44 -13.28
CA PHE A 170 0.45 -0.76 -12.00
C PHE A 170 1.26 0.54 -12.01
N VAL A 171 0.70 1.61 -11.46
CA VAL A 171 1.37 2.92 -11.35
C VAL A 171 1.62 3.29 -9.89
N ARG A 172 0.58 3.34 -9.07
CA ARG A 172 0.65 3.78 -7.67
C ARG A 172 -0.56 3.33 -6.87
N TYR A 173 -0.49 3.55 -5.55
CA TYR A 173 -1.65 3.46 -4.66
C TYR A 173 -2.28 4.85 -4.49
N GLU A 174 -3.61 4.89 -4.39
CA GLU A 174 -4.38 6.08 -4.03
C GLU A 174 -5.39 5.75 -2.93
N PRO A 175 -5.82 6.75 -2.13
CA PRO A 175 -6.87 6.55 -1.14
C PRO A 175 -8.15 6.00 -1.78
N LEU A 176 -8.70 4.95 -1.16
CA LEU A 176 -10.01 4.42 -1.57
C LEU A 176 -11.09 5.47 -1.27
N PRO A 177 -11.95 5.82 -2.23
CA PRO A 177 -13.06 6.72 -1.99
C PRO A 177 -14.00 6.20 -0.89
N ALA A 178 -14.49 7.11 -0.04
CA ALA A 178 -15.41 6.79 1.04
C ALA A 178 -16.80 6.35 0.55
#